data_8093b8bf1d9f75914575e278df19d97d
#
_entry.id   8093b8bf1d9f75914575e278df19d97d
#
_cell.length_a   1.000
_cell.length_b   1.000
_cell.length_c   1.000
_cell.angle_alpha   90.00
_cell.angle_beta   90.00
_cell.angle_gamma   90.00
#
_symmetry.space_group_name_H-M   'P 1'
#
loop_
_entity.id
_entity.type
_entity.pdbx_description
1 polymer ?
#
loop_
_entity_poly.entity_id
_entity_poly.type
_entity_poly.pdbx_seq_one_letter_code
_entity_poly.pdbx_strand_id
1 'polypeptide(L)'
;MIRFVLLAVVVLSLMLPAPALAQDTIRVLDEGVEAHFRDHITFRITVEGDQPIQEARLFYRVTGLPATARGDAEFTPATRIETSFRIDQTRDYLPPGSEISYWWRITNAAGDTLKTEPQSYRYMDDRHNWQTLSNERLMLYWYRGDQDFGDALFSQANRTLDLIETEAGVRVERQVQIFIYGSHRDLMDAIDVGAQEWTGGQAFTKHGVVVINVSPNDLEFGLIAVPHELTHIVIDHATDNPYGDIPRWLDEGLAVYMSGELDVAFRGYRDMVAAYARQNQLMTLQTLSSSFPADSQQANQAYAQSGLVVEYIIHHYGKDAMAKLLQIFAEGSTYDDALEQALGVDTWGLDNAWRESISAAPIEIPAGATTPARGAPADTATVTPAPTATASGATPTATAITPTVAATPTDTAPTPTSRQTGDGRRLPCLSAGLVGVAVLVFFATTLRARGV
;
A
#
# COMPACT_ATOMS: atom_id res chain seq x y z
N MET A 1 -73.10 -57.99 -45.64
CA MET A 1 -73.32 -56.54 -45.54
C MET A 1 -72.42 -56.03 -44.45
N ILE A 2 -71.26 -55.45 -44.84
CA ILE A 2 -70.26 -54.92 -43.93
C ILE A 2 -70.31 -53.42 -44.09
N ARG A 3 -70.70 -52.69 -42.99
CA ARG A 3 -70.73 -51.24 -42.92
C ARG A 3 -69.31 -50.73 -42.51
N PHE A 4 -68.66 -50.01 -43.38
CA PHE A 4 -67.44 -49.25 -43.08
C PHE A 4 -67.80 -47.94 -42.33
N VAL A 5 -67.34 -47.81 -41.14
CA VAL A 5 -67.37 -46.52 -40.40
C VAL A 5 -66.02 -45.79 -40.63
N LEU A 6 -66.08 -44.71 -41.35
CA LEU A 6 -64.89 -43.78 -41.54
C LEU A 6 -64.76 -42.92 -40.30
N LEU A 7 -63.69 -43.13 -39.58
CA LEU A 7 -63.29 -42.23 -38.44
C LEU A 7 -62.41 -41.09 -38.97
N ALA A 8 -62.98 -39.92 -39.06
CA ALA A 8 -62.18 -38.67 -39.37
C ALA A 8 -61.44 -38.20 -38.15
N VAL A 9 -60.13 -38.36 -38.12
CA VAL A 9 -59.24 -37.75 -37.09
C VAL A 9 -58.93 -36.35 -37.48
N VAL A 10 -59.49 -35.35 -36.80
CA VAL A 10 -59.14 -33.93 -36.91
C VAL A 10 -57.92 -33.72 -36.08
N VAL A 11 -56.78 -33.58 -36.75
CA VAL A 11 -55.50 -33.14 -36.12
C VAL A 11 -55.54 -31.61 -35.91
N LEU A 12 -55.92 -31.20 -34.70
CA LEU A 12 -55.83 -29.80 -34.28
C LEU A 12 -54.36 -29.52 -33.91
N SER A 13 -53.59 -28.94 -34.87
CA SER A 13 -52.22 -28.48 -34.63
C SER A 13 -52.25 -27.29 -33.66
N LEU A 14 -51.96 -27.53 -32.38
CA LEU A 14 -51.65 -26.49 -31.40
C LEU A 14 -50.36 -25.81 -31.86
N MET A 15 -50.45 -24.66 -32.53
CA MET A 15 -49.33 -23.76 -32.69
C MET A 15 -49.02 -23.18 -31.31
N LEU A 16 -48.08 -23.82 -30.59
CA LEU A 16 -47.40 -23.17 -29.44
C LEU A 16 -46.61 -21.96 -30.01
N PRO A 17 -46.84 -20.77 -29.47
CA PRO A 17 -45.96 -19.65 -29.86
C PRO A 17 -44.53 -20.07 -29.51
N ALA A 18 -43.62 -19.99 -30.47
CA ALA A 18 -42.17 -20.11 -30.20
C ALA A 18 -41.82 -19.09 -29.13
N PRO A 19 -41.01 -19.45 -28.12
CA PRO A 19 -40.55 -18.45 -27.19
C PRO A 19 -39.86 -17.37 -28.00
N ALA A 20 -40.41 -16.15 -27.99
CA ALA A 20 -39.75 -14.97 -28.50
C ALA A 20 -38.46 -14.89 -27.68
N LEU A 21 -37.30 -15.03 -28.34
CA LEU A 21 -36.02 -14.67 -27.72
C LEU A 21 -36.19 -13.24 -27.27
N ALA A 22 -36.17 -13.03 -25.95
CA ALA A 22 -36.19 -11.67 -25.40
C ALA A 22 -35.00 -10.93 -26.02
N GLN A 23 -35.31 -9.99 -26.89
CA GLN A 23 -34.29 -9.14 -27.47
C GLN A 23 -33.82 -8.26 -26.31
N ASP A 24 -32.50 -8.27 -26.03
CA ASP A 24 -31.94 -7.44 -24.97
C ASP A 24 -32.37 -5.98 -25.22
N THR A 25 -33.11 -5.41 -24.27
CA THR A 25 -33.65 -4.03 -24.37
C THR A 25 -32.56 -2.98 -24.32
N ILE A 26 -31.35 -3.35 -23.83
CA ILE A 26 -30.15 -2.51 -23.77
C ILE A 26 -28.95 -3.36 -24.23
N ARG A 27 -28.13 -2.77 -25.13
CA ARG A 27 -26.93 -3.44 -25.68
C ARG A 27 -25.71 -2.56 -25.54
N VAL A 28 -24.60 -3.10 -25.06
CA VAL A 28 -23.28 -2.46 -25.09
C VAL A 28 -22.70 -2.56 -26.51
N LEU A 29 -22.26 -1.44 -27.06
CA LEU A 29 -21.62 -1.34 -28.37
C LEU A 29 -20.10 -1.23 -28.26
N ASP A 30 -19.61 -0.51 -27.24
CA ASP A 30 -18.18 -0.31 -26.96
C ASP A 30 -18.00 -0.03 -25.46
N GLU A 31 -16.90 -0.50 -24.90
CA GLU A 31 -16.50 -0.28 -23.52
C GLU A 31 -14.99 -0.25 -23.43
N GLY A 32 -14.42 0.68 -22.66
CA GLY A 32 -12.98 0.78 -22.52
C GLY A 32 -12.50 1.73 -21.44
N VAL A 33 -11.20 1.67 -21.18
CA VAL A 33 -10.50 2.53 -20.23
C VAL A 33 -9.34 3.23 -20.92
N GLU A 34 -9.19 4.52 -20.63
CA GLU A 34 -8.04 5.32 -20.98
C GLU A 34 -7.48 5.98 -19.72
N ALA A 35 -6.18 5.95 -19.54
CA ALA A 35 -5.56 6.56 -18.37
C ALA A 35 -4.29 7.33 -18.77
N HIS A 36 -4.07 8.41 -18.04
CA HIS A 36 -2.82 9.16 -18.02
C HIS A 36 -2.29 9.16 -16.60
N PHE A 37 -1.12 8.58 -16.42
CA PHE A 37 -0.57 8.38 -15.09
C PHE A 37 -0.42 9.71 -14.34
N ARG A 38 -0.86 9.73 -13.07
CA ARG A 38 -0.93 10.89 -12.18
C ARG A 38 -1.94 11.98 -12.55
N ASP A 39 -2.65 11.84 -13.68
CA ASP A 39 -3.69 12.79 -14.06
C ASP A 39 -5.08 12.17 -13.87
N HIS A 40 -5.43 11.15 -14.65
CA HIS A 40 -6.76 10.58 -14.57
C HIS A 40 -6.86 9.15 -15.12
N ILE A 41 -7.98 8.50 -14.75
CA ILE A 41 -8.48 7.27 -15.36
C ILE A 41 -9.89 7.55 -15.86
N THR A 42 -10.16 7.33 -17.16
CA THR A 42 -11.46 7.55 -17.80
C THR A 42 -12.03 6.22 -18.28
N PHE A 43 -13.16 5.84 -17.72
CA PHE A 43 -13.95 4.69 -18.15
C PHE A 43 -15.00 5.16 -19.14
N ARG A 44 -15.05 4.57 -20.34
CA ARG A 44 -15.96 4.93 -21.42
C ARG A 44 -16.92 3.80 -21.69
N ILE A 45 -18.15 4.13 -22.10
CA ILE A 45 -19.13 3.17 -22.55
C ILE A 45 -20.01 3.77 -23.65
N THR A 46 -20.29 2.98 -24.68
CA THR A 46 -21.29 3.29 -25.70
C THR A 46 -22.38 2.23 -25.63
N VAL A 47 -23.61 2.65 -25.42
CA VAL A 47 -24.77 1.76 -25.31
C VAL A 47 -25.91 2.21 -26.21
N GLU A 48 -26.73 1.25 -26.63
CA GLU A 48 -27.95 1.45 -27.39
C GLU A 48 -29.12 0.70 -26.71
N GLY A 49 -30.26 1.36 -26.59
CA GLY A 49 -31.50 0.79 -26.03
C GLY A 49 -32.67 0.99 -26.97
N ASP A 50 -33.73 0.21 -26.78
CA ASP A 50 -35.03 0.37 -27.44
C ASP A 50 -35.78 1.60 -26.91
N GLN A 51 -35.45 2.04 -25.69
CA GLN A 51 -35.91 3.24 -25.04
C GLN A 51 -34.73 4.17 -24.66
N PRO A 52 -34.94 5.49 -24.50
CA PRO A 52 -33.88 6.39 -24.08
C PRO A 52 -33.19 5.92 -22.79
N ILE A 53 -31.87 5.85 -22.78
CA ILE A 53 -31.06 5.59 -21.60
C ILE A 53 -31.18 6.78 -20.65
N GLN A 54 -31.45 6.49 -19.35
CA GLN A 54 -31.66 7.51 -18.30
C GLN A 54 -30.50 7.53 -17.29
N GLU A 55 -29.86 6.38 -17.05
CA GLU A 55 -28.77 6.27 -16.10
C GLU A 55 -27.64 5.38 -16.67
N ALA A 56 -26.40 5.83 -16.51
CA ALA A 56 -25.19 5.04 -16.71
C ALA A 56 -24.30 5.24 -15.48
N ARG A 57 -24.19 4.19 -14.65
CA ARG A 57 -23.43 4.23 -13.40
C ARG A 57 -22.29 3.25 -13.45
N LEU A 58 -21.08 3.77 -13.27
CA LEU A 58 -19.88 2.99 -13.07
C LEU A 58 -19.81 2.48 -11.63
N PHE A 59 -19.42 1.23 -11.46
CA PHE A 59 -18.94 0.64 -10.22
C PHE A 59 -17.51 0.17 -10.43
N TYR A 60 -16.64 0.42 -9.46
CA TYR A 60 -15.27 -0.07 -9.53
C TYR A 60 -14.74 -0.44 -8.15
N ARG A 61 -13.80 -1.37 -8.14
CA ARG A 61 -13.08 -1.82 -6.95
C ARG A 61 -11.60 -1.88 -7.28
N VAL A 62 -10.79 -1.29 -6.42
CA VAL A 62 -9.33 -1.40 -6.48
C VAL A 62 -8.91 -2.61 -5.64
N THR A 63 -8.08 -3.48 -6.21
CA THR A 63 -7.55 -4.65 -5.49
C THR A 63 -6.80 -4.22 -4.24
N GLY A 64 -7.05 -4.87 -3.12
CA GLY A 64 -6.49 -4.53 -1.81
C GLY A 64 -7.32 -3.50 -1.02
N LEU A 65 -8.31 -2.84 -1.64
CA LEU A 65 -9.23 -1.97 -0.93
C LEU A 65 -10.60 -2.65 -0.75
N PRO A 66 -11.21 -2.57 0.45
CA PRO A 66 -12.44 -3.31 0.74
C PRO A 66 -13.69 -2.69 0.07
N ALA A 67 -13.64 -1.40 -0.26
CA ALA A 67 -14.78 -0.66 -0.75
C ALA A 67 -15.01 -0.84 -2.25
N THR A 68 -16.29 -0.90 -2.66
CA THR A 68 -16.70 -0.70 -4.05
C THR A 68 -17.15 0.75 -4.19
N ALA A 69 -16.43 1.51 -5.00
CA ALA A 69 -16.79 2.86 -5.35
C ALA A 69 -17.80 2.89 -6.52
N ARG A 70 -18.49 4.02 -6.68
CA ARG A 70 -19.43 4.22 -7.77
C ARG A 70 -19.45 5.67 -8.22
N GLY A 71 -19.79 5.90 -9.48
CA GLY A 71 -19.98 7.22 -10.04
C GLY A 71 -21.01 7.24 -11.16
N ASP A 72 -21.77 8.32 -11.25
CA ASP A 72 -22.76 8.52 -12.29
C ASP A 72 -22.12 9.27 -13.46
N ALA A 73 -22.24 8.71 -14.67
CA ALA A 73 -21.76 9.35 -15.88
C ALA A 73 -22.78 10.40 -16.36
N GLU A 74 -22.29 11.54 -16.84
CA GLU A 74 -23.13 12.63 -17.34
C GLU A 74 -23.38 12.47 -18.86
N PHE A 75 -24.63 12.56 -19.29
CA PHE A 75 -25.01 12.52 -20.71
C PHE A 75 -26.44 13.08 -20.89
N THR A 76 -26.81 13.35 -22.14
CA THR A 76 -28.19 13.68 -22.50
C THR A 76 -28.94 12.39 -22.86
N PRO A 77 -30.11 12.10 -22.21
CA PRO A 77 -30.88 10.91 -22.51
C PRO A 77 -31.21 10.72 -24.00
N ALA A 78 -30.87 9.56 -24.55
CA ALA A 78 -31.13 9.17 -25.91
C ALA A 78 -31.17 7.63 -26.01
N THR A 79 -31.71 7.09 -27.12
CA THR A 79 -31.68 5.64 -27.38
C THR A 79 -30.28 5.10 -27.63
N ARG A 80 -29.35 5.97 -28.05
CA ARG A 80 -27.91 5.67 -28.12
C ARG A 80 -27.16 6.77 -27.41
N ILE A 81 -26.29 6.38 -26.48
CA ILE A 81 -25.41 7.30 -25.75
C ILE A 81 -23.97 6.84 -25.86
N GLU A 82 -23.06 7.80 -25.84
CA GLU A 82 -21.64 7.63 -25.56
C GLU A 82 -21.33 8.52 -24.34
N THR A 83 -20.77 7.90 -23.29
CA THR A 83 -20.49 8.62 -22.05
C THR A 83 -19.26 8.07 -21.36
N SER A 84 -18.80 8.78 -20.33
CA SER A 84 -17.64 8.39 -19.56
C SER A 84 -17.75 8.82 -18.10
N PHE A 85 -16.98 8.13 -17.25
CA PHE A 85 -16.71 8.55 -15.88
C PHE A 85 -15.23 8.68 -15.66
N ARG A 86 -14.78 9.79 -15.07
CA ARG A 86 -13.37 10.10 -14.83
C ARG A 86 -13.05 10.06 -13.34
N ILE A 87 -11.99 9.35 -12.98
CA ILE A 87 -11.34 9.39 -11.67
C ILE A 87 -10.14 10.34 -11.76
N ASP A 88 -10.12 11.35 -10.91
CA ASP A 88 -9.04 12.33 -10.81
C ASP A 88 -7.93 11.81 -9.90
N GLN A 89 -6.78 11.45 -10.49
CA GLN A 89 -5.64 10.88 -9.78
C GLN A 89 -4.83 11.90 -8.97
N THR A 90 -5.13 13.19 -9.11
CA THR A 90 -4.53 14.23 -8.26
C THR A 90 -5.18 14.28 -6.88
N ARG A 91 -6.37 13.69 -6.72
CA ARG A 91 -7.14 13.62 -5.47
C ARG A 91 -7.23 12.20 -4.92
N ASP A 92 -7.44 11.24 -5.81
CA ASP A 92 -7.64 9.83 -5.49
C ASP A 92 -6.45 9.02 -6.05
N TYR A 93 -5.25 9.28 -5.49
CA TYR A 93 -4.01 8.67 -5.96
C TYR A 93 -4.05 7.15 -5.89
N LEU A 94 -3.61 6.51 -6.97
CA LEU A 94 -3.33 5.08 -7.05
C LEU A 94 -1.88 4.88 -7.50
N PRO A 95 -1.12 3.97 -6.85
CA PRO A 95 0.22 3.63 -7.30
C PRO A 95 0.19 2.91 -8.66
N PRO A 96 1.30 2.94 -9.43
CA PRO A 96 1.42 2.16 -10.66
C PRO A 96 1.23 0.67 -10.34
N GLY A 97 0.65 -0.08 -11.27
CA GLY A 97 0.34 -1.50 -11.06
C GLY A 97 -1.00 -1.76 -10.37
N SER A 98 -1.70 -0.74 -9.87
CA SER A 98 -3.02 -0.91 -9.24
C SER A 98 -3.98 -1.62 -10.19
N GLU A 99 -4.62 -2.68 -9.69
CA GLU A 99 -5.63 -3.43 -10.45
C GLU A 99 -7.03 -2.96 -10.09
N ILE A 100 -7.81 -2.59 -11.12
CA ILE A 100 -9.16 -2.05 -10.99
C ILE A 100 -10.11 -3.00 -11.68
N SER A 101 -11.06 -3.58 -10.92
CA SER A 101 -12.20 -4.30 -11.47
C SER A 101 -13.36 -3.35 -11.59
N TYR A 102 -13.98 -3.22 -12.77
CA TYR A 102 -15.08 -2.29 -13.00
C TYR A 102 -16.20 -2.91 -13.81
N TRP A 103 -17.41 -2.38 -13.66
CA TRP A 103 -18.61 -2.73 -14.42
C TRP A 103 -19.58 -1.57 -14.45
N TRP A 104 -20.45 -1.56 -15.44
CA TRP A 104 -21.50 -0.56 -15.57
C TRP A 104 -22.87 -1.12 -15.18
N ARG A 105 -23.73 -0.26 -14.69
CA ARG A 105 -25.16 -0.46 -14.60
C ARG A 105 -25.85 0.62 -15.42
N ILE A 106 -26.62 0.19 -16.43
CA ILE A 106 -27.31 1.05 -17.38
C ILE A 106 -28.81 0.86 -17.16
N THR A 107 -29.59 1.96 -17.12
CA THR A 107 -31.04 1.91 -16.98
C THR A 107 -31.70 2.75 -18.06
N ASN A 108 -32.72 2.22 -18.75
CA ASN A 108 -33.50 2.95 -19.75
C ASN A 108 -34.76 3.60 -19.14
N ALA A 109 -35.52 4.35 -19.95
CA ALA A 109 -36.75 5.03 -19.54
C ALA A 109 -37.88 4.09 -19.17
N ALA A 110 -37.88 2.84 -19.62
CA ALA A 110 -38.84 1.81 -19.24
C ALA A 110 -38.54 1.18 -17.87
N GLY A 111 -37.34 1.43 -17.33
CA GLY A 111 -36.85 0.83 -16.09
C GLY A 111 -36.08 -0.48 -16.28
N ASP A 112 -35.84 -0.90 -17.53
CA ASP A 112 -35.00 -2.05 -17.80
C ASP A 112 -33.56 -1.72 -17.43
N THR A 113 -32.84 -2.71 -16.88
CA THR A 113 -31.48 -2.52 -16.40
C THR A 113 -30.55 -3.58 -16.98
N LEU A 114 -29.41 -3.13 -17.52
CA LEU A 114 -28.28 -3.97 -17.91
C LEU A 114 -27.14 -3.76 -16.91
N LYS A 115 -26.55 -4.84 -16.44
CA LYS A 115 -25.27 -4.84 -15.74
C LYS A 115 -24.22 -5.51 -16.65
N THR A 116 -23.11 -4.80 -16.95
CA THR A 116 -22.02 -5.41 -17.71
C THR A 116 -21.24 -6.42 -16.86
N GLU A 117 -20.58 -7.36 -17.51
CA GLU A 117 -19.64 -8.25 -16.84
C GLU A 117 -18.45 -7.45 -16.32
N PRO A 118 -17.93 -7.78 -15.11
CA PRO A 118 -16.75 -7.09 -14.58
C PRO A 118 -15.54 -7.24 -15.50
N GLN A 119 -14.92 -6.10 -15.83
CA GLN A 119 -13.68 -6.01 -16.57
C GLN A 119 -12.53 -5.68 -15.61
N SER A 120 -11.29 -6.08 -15.97
CA SER A 120 -10.09 -5.73 -15.22
C SER A 120 -9.21 -4.76 -16.00
N TYR A 121 -8.71 -3.76 -15.33
CA TYR A 121 -7.76 -2.78 -15.86
C TYR A 121 -6.58 -2.63 -14.91
N ARG A 122 -5.34 -2.70 -15.44
CA ARG A 122 -4.13 -2.42 -14.67
C ARG A 122 -3.66 -1.00 -14.97
N TYR A 123 -3.65 -0.16 -13.94
CA TYR A 123 -3.21 1.23 -14.03
C TYR A 123 -1.68 1.29 -14.02
N MET A 124 -1.08 1.67 -15.13
CA MET A 124 0.37 1.69 -15.31
C MET A 124 0.89 3.11 -15.44
N ASP A 125 2.15 3.33 -15.06
CA ASP A 125 2.88 4.55 -15.41
C ASP A 125 3.28 4.47 -16.89
N ASP A 126 2.49 5.12 -17.77
CA ASP A 126 2.63 5.13 -19.22
C ASP A 126 3.75 6.04 -19.73
N ARG A 127 4.44 6.77 -18.84
CA ARG A 127 5.56 7.69 -19.17
C ARG A 127 6.86 6.95 -19.46
N HIS A 128 6.96 5.65 -19.10
CA HIS A 128 8.17 4.85 -19.26
C HIS A 128 7.91 3.56 -20.04
N ASN A 129 8.95 3.13 -20.80
CA ASN A 129 8.94 1.84 -21.50
C ASN A 129 9.47 0.75 -20.55
N TRP A 130 8.58 0.14 -19.79
CA TRP A 130 8.92 -0.86 -18.80
C TRP A 130 9.37 -2.18 -19.41
N GLN A 131 10.54 -2.65 -19.02
CA GLN A 131 10.95 -4.05 -19.11
C GLN A 131 10.32 -4.81 -17.94
N THR A 132 10.11 -6.13 -18.08
CA THR A 132 9.37 -6.91 -17.07
C THR A 132 9.98 -8.28 -16.88
N LEU A 133 10.16 -8.68 -15.63
CA LEU A 133 10.39 -10.06 -15.21
C LEU A 133 9.25 -10.49 -14.29
N SER A 134 8.78 -11.73 -14.44
CA SER A 134 7.61 -12.18 -13.68
C SER A 134 7.68 -13.68 -13.39
N ASN A 135 7.16 -14.05 -12.22
CA ASN A 135 6.75 -15.42 -11.85
C ASN A 135 5.44 -15.37 -11.05
N GLU A 136 5.04 -16.47 -10.44
CA GLU A 136 3.79 -16.55 -9.65
C GLU A 136 3.78 -15.61 -8.43
N ARG A 137 4.94 -15.31 -7.83
CA ARG A 137 5.07 -14.53 -6.60
C ARG A 137 5.38 -13.06 -6.83
N LEU A 138 6.12 -12.74 -7.90
CA LEU A 138 6.69 -11.41 -8.15
C LEU A 138 6.52 -10.98 -9.59
N MET A 139 6.36 -9.66 -9.77
CA MET A 139 6.50 -8.96 -11.04
C MET A 139 7.40 -7.74 -10.83
N LEU A 140 8.53 -7.69 -11.50
CA LEU A 140 9.49 -6.60 -11.47
C LEU A 140 9.41 -5.80 -12.75
N TYR A 141 9.31 -4.48 -12.63
CA TYR A 141 9.31 -3.52 -13.74
C TYR A 141 10.50 -2.59 -13.60
N TRP A 142 11.24 -2.37 -14.69
CA TRP A 142 12.31 -1.37 -14.76
C TRP A 142 12.41 -0.79 -16.16
N TYR A 143 12.97 0.40 -16.33
CA TYR A 143 13.12 1.06 -17.64
C TYR A 143 14.54 1.59 -17.88
N ARG A 144 15.42 1.58 -16.87
CA ARG A 144 16.85 1.92 -17.01
C ARG A 144 17.70 0.76 -16.50
N GLY A 145 18.79 0.49 -17.19
CA GLY A 145 19.64 -0.67 -16.97
C GLY A 145 19.40 -1.75 -18.02
N ASP A 146 20.30 -2.69 -18.08
CA ASP A 146 20.24 -3.86 -18.95
C ASP A 146 19.46 -5.02 -18.30
N GLN A 147 19.45 -6.15 -19.00
CA GLN A 147 18.78 -7.36 -18.51
C GLN A 147 19.46 -7.88 -17.24
N ASP A 148 20.81 -7.83 -17.15
CA ASP A 148 21.57 -8.32 -16.00
C ASP A 148 21.21 -7.54 -14.72
N PHE A 149 20.95 -6.21 -14.85
CA PHE A 149 20.44 -5.38 -13.75
C PHE A 149 19.07 -5.86 -13.27
N GLY A 150 18.13 -6.09 -14.19
CA GLY A 150 16.80 -6.61 -13.86
C GLY A 150 16.85 -7.99 -13.24
N ASP A 151 17.67 -8.91 -13.80
CA ASP A 151 17.84 -10.28 -13.32
C ASP A 151 18.44 -10.32 -11.89
N ALA A 152 19.38 -9.44 -11.60
CA ALA A 152 19.98 -9.35 -10.26
C ALA A 152 18.95 -8.94 -9.20
N LEU A 153 18.16 -7.89 -9.46
CA LEU A 153 17.11 -7.42 -8.55
C LEU A 153 15.98 -8.45 -8.39
N PHE A 154 15.53 -9.06 -9.49
CA PHE A 154 14.50 -10.09 -9.47
C PHE A 154 14.93 -11.34 -8.72
N SER A 155 16.18 -11.77 -8.92
CA SER A 155 16.75 -12.90 -8.20
C SER A 155 16.88 -12.61 -6.70
N GLN A 156 17.29 -11.39 -6.33
CA GLN A 156 17.38 -10.99 -4.93
C GLN A 156 16.01 -10.95 -4.27
N ALA A 157 14.99 -10.36 -4.93
CA ALA A 157 13.63 -10.34 -4.42
C ALA A 157 13.06 -11.75 -4.19
N ASN A 158 13.31 -12.70 -5.10
CA ASN A 158 12.90 -14.10 -4.92
C ASN A 158 13.60 -14.77 -3.73
N ARG A 159 14.92 -14.54 -3.56
CA ARG A 159 15.65 -15.06 -2.37
C ARG A 159 15.08 -14.50 -1.07
N THR A 160 14.67 -13.23 -1.08
CA THR A 160 14.03 -12.60 0.09
C THR A 160 12.70 -13.27 0.43
N LEU A 161 11.87 -13.57 -0.56
CA LEU A 161 10.62 -14.33 -0.32
C LEU A 161 10.89 -15.72 0.28
N ASP A 162 11.90 -16.41 -0.21
CA ASP A 162 12.31 -17.72 0.33
C ASP A 162 12.82 -17.59 1.78
N LEU A 163 13.54 -16.50 2.08
CA LEU A 163 14.02 -16.19 3.42
C LEU A 163 12.88 -15.88 4.38
N ILE A 164 11.93 -15.02 3.98
CA ILE A 164 10.73 -14.67 4.78
C ILE A 164 9.92 -15.94 5.10
N GLU A 165 9.72 -16.83 4.12
CA GLU A 165 9.03 -18.09 4.34
C GLU A 165 9.82 -18.97 5.34
N THR A 166 11.13 -19.00 5.23
CA THR A 166 12.00 -19.84 6.07
C THR A 166 12.12 -19.32 7.50
N GLU A 167 12.25 -17.98 7.68
CA GLU A 167 12.55 -17.36 8.98
C GLU A 167 11.30 -16.89 9.74
N ALA A 168 10.24 -16.54 9.01
CA ALA A 168 9.00 -16.01 9.59
C ALA A 168 7.76 -16.86 9.31
N GLY A 169 7.88 -17.94 8.51
CA GLY A 169 6.76 -18.84 8.19
C GLY A 169 5.69 -18.20 7.28
N VAL A 170 5.97 -17.06 6.66
CA VAL A 170 5.01 -16.29 5.86
C VAL A 170 5.21 -16.56 4.37
N ARG A 171 4.12 -16.86 3.68
CA ARG A 171 4.09 -17.05 2.22
C ARG A 171 3.36 -15.91 1.53
N VAL A 172 3.82 -15.59 0.32
CA VAL A 172 3.12 -14.66 -0.55
C VAL A 172 1.89 -15.34 -1.14
N GLU A 173 0.72 -14.83 -0.82
CA GLU A 173 -0.56 -15.32 -1.33
C GLU A 173 -1.00 -14.59 -2.61
N ARG A 174 -0.53 -13.37 -2.82
CA ARG A 174 -0.84 -12.51 -3.95
C ARG A 174 0.45 -11.96 -4.55
N GLN A 175 0.58 -12.02 -5.89
CA GLN A 175 1.75 -11.52 -6.60
C GLN A 175 2.06 -10.06 -6.21
N VAL A 176 3.31 -9.82 -5.79
CA VAL A 176 3.81 -8.48 -5.45
C VAL A 176 4.40 -7.84 -6.71
N GLN A 177 4.14 -6.55 -6.90
CA GLN A 177 4.67 -5.78 -8.02
C GLN A 177 5.73 -4.80 -7.52
N ILE A 178 6.89 -4.77 -8.19
CA ILE A 178 8.02 -3.91 -7.86
C ILE A 178 8.36 -3.03 -9.05
N PHE A 179 8.27 -1.71 -8.90
CA PHE A 179 8.58 -0.72 -9.92
C PHE A 179 9.91 -0.04 -9.60
N ILE A 180 10.92 -0.27 -10.44
CA ILE A 180 12.25 0.31 -10.30
C ILE A 180 12.34 1.59 -11.14
N TYR A 181 12.31 2.72 -10.47
CA TYR A 181 12.54 4.02 -11.08
C TYR A 181 14.03 4.29 -11.20
N GLY A 182 14.49 4.67 -12.39
CA GLY A 182 15.93 4.84 -12.68
C GLY A 182 16.51 6.18 -12.22
N SER A 183 15.70 7.06 -11.62
CA SER A 183 16.14 8.31 -10.99
C SER A 183 15.20 8.73 -9.87
N HIS A 184 15.74 9.43 -8.87
CA HIS A 184 14.96 9.97 -7.76
C HIS A 184 13.85 10.93 -8.24
N ARG A 185 14.13 11.74 -9.26
CA ARG A 185 13.11 12.62 -9.83
C ARG A 185 11.91 11.86 -10.37
N ASP A 186 12.16 10.81 -11.16
CA ASP A 186 11.09 10.01 -11.76
C ASP A 186 10.27 9.30 -10.66
N LEU A 187 10.92 8.86 -9.57
CA LEU A 187 10.23 8.32 -8.40
C LEU A 187 9.33 9.38 -7.74
N MET A 188 9.86 10.58 -7.45
CA MET A 188 9.08 11.66 -6.82
C MET A 188 7.91 12.12 -7.69
N ASP A 189 8.09 12.08 -9.02
CA ASP A 189 7.01 12.34 -9.98
C ASP A 189 5.98 11.20 -10.03
N ALA A 190 6.26 10.03 -9.45
CA ALA A 190 5.39 8.86 -9.47
C ALA A 190 4.61 8.65 -8.17
N ILE A 191 5.16 9.05 -7.02
CA ILE A 191 4.54 8.87 -5.70
C ILE A 191 3.67 10.07 -5.31
N ASP A 192 2.91 9.95 -4.23
CA ASP A 192 1.97 10.99 -3.80
C ASP A 192 2.67 12.29 -3.40
N VAL A 193 1.96 13.41 -3.53
CA VAL A 193 2.42 14.79 -3.25
C VAL A 193 2.88 14.97 -1.79
N GLY A 194 2.47 14.09 -0.89
CA GLY A 194 2.90 14.08 0.52
C GLY A 194 4.24 13.39 0.80
N ALA A 195 4.84 12.75 -0.21
CA ALA A 195 6.12 12.05 -0.02
C ALA A 195 7.25 13.05 0.25
N GLN A 196 8.16 12.64 1.14
CA GLN A 196 9.30 13.49 1.51
C GLN A 196 10.36 13.48 0.40
N GLU A 197 11.02 14.61 0.15
CA GLU A 197 12.02 14.78 -0.92
C GLU A 197 13.20 13.76 -0.87
N TRP A 198 13.44 13.13 0.28
CA TRP A 198 14.51 12.14 0.47
C TRP A 198 14.03 10.69 0.39
N THR A 199 12.76 10.44 0.06
CA THR A 199 12.21 9.09 -0.06
C THR A 199 12.93 8.31 -1.15
N GLY A 200 13.57 7.19 -0.79
CA GLY A 200 14.24 6.27 -1.72
C GLY A 200 13.33 5.21 -2.31
N GLY A 201 12.25 4.87 -1.60
CA GLY A 201 11.24 3.90 -1.98
C GLY A 201 9.98 4.05 -1.15
N GLN A 202 8.94 3.35 -1.54
CA GLN A 202 7.67 3.26 -0.81
C GLN A 202 6.96 1.94 -1.09
N ALA A 203 6.58 1.25 -0.02
CA ALA A 203 5.70 0.10 -0.08
C ALA A 203 4.23 0.56 0.04
N PHE A 204 3.42 0.24 -0.95
CA PHE A 204 1.96 0.42 -0.94
C PHE A 204 1.33 -0.91 -0.58
N THR A 205 1.33 -1.24 0.71
CA THR A 205 1.05 -2.59 1.21
C THR A 205 -0.34 -3.07 0.79
N LYS A 206 -1.39 -2.26 0.93
CA LYS A 206 -2.76 -2.62 0.52
C LYS A 206 -2.88 -2.94 -0.98
N HIS A 207 -2.04 -2.32 -1.82
CA HIS A 207 -2.01 -2.56 -3.27
C HIS A 207 -1.09 -3.72 -3.67
N GLY A 208 -0.19 -4.15 -2.79
CA GLY A 208 0.87 -5.12 -3.10
C GLY A 208 1.91 -4.57 -4.08
N VAL A 209 2.22 -3.28 -3.97
CA VAL A 209 3.11 -2.56 -4.88
C VAL A 209 4.26 -1.91 -4.11
N VAL A 210 5.48 -2.13 -4.57
CA VAL A 210 6.67 -1.39 -4.19
C VAL A 210 7.06 -0.45 -5.32
N VAL A 211 7.34 0.80 -5.02
CA VAL A 211 7.99 1.74 -5.93
C VAL A 211 9.32 2.20 -5.32
N ILE A 212 10.40 2.13 -6.06
CA ILE A 212 11.73 2.41 -5.50
C ILE A 212 12.66 2.98 -6.56
N ASN A 213 13.51 3.94 -6.16
CA ASN A 213 14.57 4.46 -7.00
C ASN A 213 15.84 3.61 -6.87
N VAL A 214 16.20 2.91 -7.94
CA VAL A 214 17.51 2.23 -8.06
C VAL A 214 18.16 2.63 -9.37
N SER A 215 19.28 3.35 -9.28
CA SER A 215 20.09 3.65 -10.44
C SER A 215 20.86 2.40 -10.88
N PRO A 216 21.03 2.13 -12.19
CA PRO A 216 21.88 1.03 -12.66
C PRO A 216 23.33 1.11 -12.17
N ASN A 217 23.81 2.31 -11.82
CA ASN A 217 25.14 2.52 -11.24
C ASN A 217 25.20 2.25 -9.72
N ASP A 218 24.09 1.96 -9.08
CA ASP A 218 23.96 1.73 -7.64
C ASP A 218 23.16 0.46 -7.36
N LEU A 219 23.49 -0.61 -8.07
CA LEU A 219 22.85 -1.92 -7.92
C LEU A 219 22.98 -2.46 -6.49
N GLU A 220 24.12 -2.22 -5.82
CA GLU A 220 24.38 -2.68 -4.45
C GLU A 220 23.33 -2.13 -3.49
N PHE A 221 22.97 -0.86 -3.61
CA PHE A 221 21.86 -0.27 -2.88
C PHE A 221 20.53 -0.99 -3.18
N GLY A 222 20.22 -1.24 -4.45
CA GLY A 222 19.01 -1.92 -4.87
C GLY A 222 18.87 -3.34 -4.31
N LEU A 223 20.00 -4.06 -4.20
CA LEU A 223 20.04 -5.43 -3.63
C LEU A 223 19.73 -5.48 -2.13
N ILE A 224 19.73 -4.34 -1.45
CA ILE A 224 19.35 -4.17 -0.03
C ILE A 224 17.94 -3.57 0.06
N ALA A 225 17.68 -2.50 -0.66
CA ALA A 225 16.47 -1.72 -0.51
C ALA A 225 15.22 -2.45 -1.07
N VAL A 226 15.35 -3.20 -2.17
CA VAL A 226 14.25 -4.02 -2.70
C VAL A 226 13.80 -5.09 -1.70
N PRO A 227 14.68 -5.89 -1.07
CA PRO A 227 14.34 -6.77 0.04
C PRO A 227 13.64 -6.09 1.21
N HIS A 228 14.12 -4.93 1.62
CA HIS A 228 13.54 -4.16 2.72
C HIS A 228 12.06 -3.81 2.44
N GLU A 229 11.81 -3.11 1.33
CA GLU A 229 10.45 -2.70 0.95
C GLU A 229 9.53 -3.90 0.63
N LEU A 230 10.07 -4.97 0.05
CA LEU A 230 9.32 -6.20 -0.21
C LEU A 230 8.85 -6.86 1.09
N THR A 231 9.68 -6.81 2.15
CA THR A 231 9.33 -7.40 3.44
C THR A 231 8.10 -6.71 4.03
N HIS A 232 8.01 -5.38 3.97
CA HIS A 232 6.81 -4.67 4.43
C HIS A 232 5.53 -5.14 3.75
N ILE A 233 5.55 -5.35 2.41
CA ILE A 233 4.38 -5.86 1.69
C ILE A 233 3.97 -7.25 2.20
N VAL A 234 4.95 -8.14 2.34
CA VAL A 234 4.67 -9.54 2.71
C VAL A 234 4.17 -9.66 4.14
N ILE A 235 4.77 -8.90 5.06
CA ILE A 235 4.40 -8.92 6.48
C ILE A 235 3.05 -8.23 6.70
N ASP A 236 2.80 -7.05 6.07
CA ASP A 236 1.48 -6.39 6.15
C ASP A 236 0.36 -7.32 5.66
N HIS A 237 0.55 -8.01 4.52
CA HIS A 237 -0.46 -8.95 4.03
C HIS A 237 -0.68 -10.14 4.97
N ALA A 238 0.36 -10.61 5.64
CA ALA A 238 0.27 -11.74 6.55
C ALA A 238 -0.34 -11.38 7.90
N THR A 239 -0.29 -10.11 8.29
CA THR A 239 -0.76 -9.62 9.59
C THR A 239 -1.96 -8.67 9.49
N ASP A 240 -2.49 -8.46 8.25
CA ASP A 240 -3.63 -7.56 8.01
C ASP A 240 -4.85 -7.99 8.80
N ASN A 241 -5.33 -7.09 9.66
CA ASN A 241 -6.51 -7.28 10.48
C ASN A 241 -7.20 -5.93 10.74
N PRO A 242 -8.51 -5.90 11.11
CA PRO A 242 -9.24 -4.65 11.30
C PRO A 242 -8.94 -3.92 12.62
N TYR A 243 -8.08 -4.43 13.49
CA TYR A 243 -7.88 -3.92 14.85
C TYR A 243 -6.62 -3.09 15.03
N GLY A 244 -5.62 -3.26 14.17
CA GLY A 244 -4.38 -2.49 14.22
C GLY A 244 -3.19 -3.18 13.58
N ASP A 245 -2.12 -2.43 13.43
CA ASP A 245 -0.87 -2.89 12.83
C ASP A 245 0.03 -3.55 13.89
N ILE A 246 1.04 -4.30 13.45
CA ILE A 246 2.10 -4.80 14.32
C ILE A 246 2.96 -3.63 14.86
N PRO A 247 3.68 -3.81 16.00
CA PRO A 247 4.53 -2.74 16.52
C PRO A 247 5.63 -2.35 15.52
N ARG A 248 5.92 -1.05 15.43
CA ARG A 248 6.85 -0.51 14.43
C ARG A 248 8.23 -1.17 14.48
N TRP A 249 8.76 -1.47 15.68
CA TRP A 249 10.04 -2.17 15.81
C TRP A 249 10.02 -3.57 15.19
N LEU A 250 8.88 -4.26 15.19
CA LEU A 250 8.78 -5.59 14.60
C LEU A 250 8.71 -5.49 13.06
N ASP A 251 7.92 -4.56 12.52
CA ASP A 251 7.80 -4.32 11.09
C ASP A 251 9.16 -3.91 10.47
N GLU A 252 9.77 -2.86 11.01
CA GLU A 252 11.08 -2.38 10.53
C GLU A 252 12.23 -3.36 10.85
N GLY A 253 12.14 -4.02 12.00
CA GLY A 253 13.11 -5.03 12.40
C GLY A 253 13.13 -6.23 11.46
N LEU A 254 11.97 -6.71 11.01
CA LEU A 254 11.86 -7.75 10.00
C LEU A 254 12.42 -7.27 8.66
N ALA A 255 12.11 -6.03 8.23
CA ALA A 255 12.65 -5.47 6.99
C ALA A 255 14.18 -5.39 7.02
N VAL A 256 14.77 -4.90 8.12
CA VAL A 256 16.25 -4.84 8.32
C VAL A 256 16.87 -6.23 8.38
N TYR A 257 16.23 -7.18 9.04
CA TYR A 257 16.76 -8.56 9.15
C TYR A 257 16.70 -9.28 7.80
N MET A 258 15.56 -9.24 7.11
CA MET A 258 15.36 -9.94 5.83
C MET A 258 16.13 -9.32 4.66
N SER A 259 16.45 -8.02 4.72
CA SER A 259 17.29 -7.34 3.72
C SER A 259 18.79 -7.63 3.89
N GLY A 260 19.19 -8.17 5.04
CA GLY A 260 20.60 -8.42 5.37
C GLY A 260 21.36 -7.16 5.81
N GLU A 261 20.68 -6.06 6.09
CA GLU A 261 21.29 -4.78 6.49
C GLU A 261 22.17 -4.88 7.74
N LEU A 262 21.88 -5.83 8.65
CA LEU A 262 22.66 -6.05 9.86
C LEU A 262 24.13 -6.42 9.57
N ASP A 263 24.38 -7.09 8.46
CA ASP A 263 25.69 -7.61 8.08
C ASP A 263 26.42 -6.74 7.05
N VAL A 264 25.78 -5.66 6.60
CA VAL A 264 26.37 -4.71 5.67
C VAL A 264 27.40 -3.84 6.37
N ALA A 265 28.67 -4.02 6.04
CA ALA A 265 29.79 -3.41 6.76
C ALA A 265 29.73 -1.87 6.86
N PHE A 266 29.26 -1.19 5.79
CA PHE A 266 29.16 0.27 5.81
C PHE A 266 28.01 0.79 6.69
N ARG A 267 27.02 -0.04 7.06
CA ARG A 267 25.96 0.32 8.01
C ARG A 267 26.46 0.39 9.44
N GLY A 268 27.36 -0.54 9.82
CA GLY A 268 27.93 -0.60 11.17
C GLY A 268 26.87 -0.76 12.26
N TYR A 269 25.73 -1.36 11.96
CA TYR A 269 24.56 -1.46 12.88
C TYR A 269 24.91 -2.17 14.18
N ARG A 270 25.63 -3.31 14.11
CA ARG A 270 26.03 -4.06 15.30
C ARG A 270 26.96 -3.25 16.20
N ASP A 271 27.96 -2.57 15.64
CA ASP A 271 28.89 -1.72 16.39
C ASP A 271 28.21 -0.51 17.00
N MET A 272 27.28 0.10 16.27
CA MET A 272 26.48 1.24 16.72
C MET A 272 25.62 0.84 17.94
N VAL A 273 24.86 -0.25 17.85
CA VAL A 273 24.02 -0.71 18.97
C VAL A 273 24.87 -1.10 20.18
N ALA A 274 26.02 -1.78 19.96
CA ALA A 274 26.95 -2.08 21.04
C ALA A 274 27.54 -0.82 21.70
N ALA A 275 27.75 0.26 20.95
CA ALA A 275 28.19 1.54 21.51
C ALA A 275 27.10 2.20 22.37
N TYR A 276 25.85 2.23 21.91
CA TYR A 276 24.70 2.73 22.68
C TYR A 276 24.42 1.87 23.93
N ALA A 277 24.56 0.56 23.83
CA ALA A 277 24.45 -0.34 25.00
C ALA A 277 25.46 0.03 26.10
N ARG A 278 26.74 0.23 25.76
CA ARG A 278 27.77 0.62 26.72
C ARG A 278 27.52 1.98 27.37
N GLN A 279 26.80 2.88 26.67
CA GLN A 279 26.47 4.21 27.16
C GLN A 279 25.12 4.26 27.89
N ASN A 280 24.43 3.14 28.01
CA ASN A 280 23.04 3.05 28.51
C ASN A 280 22.07 3.98 27.76
N GLN A 281 22.21 4.04 26.43
CA GLN A 281 21.43 4.91 25.54
C GLN A 281 20.57 4.14 24.54
N LEU A 282 20.33 2.84 24.80
CA LEU A 282 19.38 2.05 24.02
C LEU A 282 17.96 2.58 24.22
N MET A 283 17.19 2.65 23.14
CA MET A 283 15.76 2.93 23.20
C MET A 283 15.00 1.74 23.81
N THR A 284 13.85 1.97 24.43
CA THR A 284 12.98 0.88 24.89
C THR A 284 12.13 0.38 23.73
N LEU A 285 11.77 -0.92 23.73
CA LEU A 285 10.83 -1.47 22.75
C LEU A 285 9.46 -0.77 22.81
N GLN A 286 9.05 -0.32 24.00
CA GLN A 286 7.85 0.50 24.16
C GLN A 286 7.94 1.80 23.33
N THR A 287 9.10 2.47 23.35
CA THR A 287 9.34 3.68 22.51
C THR A 287 9.37 3.34 21.04
N LEU A 288 10.02 2.25 20.66
CA LEU A 288 10.14 1.78 19.28
C LEU A 288 8.84 1.16 18.71
N SER A 289 7.82 0.95 19.54
CA SER A 289 6.50 0.48 19.06
C SER A 289 5.70 1.55 18.32
N SER A 290 6.09 2.83 18.45
CA SER A 290 5.51 3.97 17.76
C SER A 290 6.44 4.48 16.64
N SER A 291 6.13 5.66 16.06
CA SER A 291 6.94 6.27 15.01
C SER A 291 8.40 6.46 15.44
N PHE A 292 9.32 6.11 14.57
CA PHE A 292 10.75 6.32 14.79
C PHE A 292 11.12 7.81 14.83
N PRO A 293 12.22 8.18 15.52
CA PRO A 293 12.66 9.56 15.60
C PRO A 293 12.97 10.17 14.22
N ALA A 294 12.74 11.47 14.13
CA ALA A 294 13.03 12.26 12.94
C ALA A 294 14.52 12.53 12.71
N ASP A 295 15.31 12.56 13.78
CA ASP A 295 16.75 12.71 13.69
C ASP A 295 17.36 11.47 13.03
N SER A 296 18.19 11.66 12.01
CA SER A 296 18.74 10.57 11.20
C SER A 296 19.63 9.61 12.00
N GLN A 297 20.34 10.09 13.02
CA GLN A 297 21.17 9.23 13.86
C GLN A 297 20.32 8.36 14.78
N GLN A 298 19.28 8.95 15.38
CA GLN A 298 18.34 8.21 16.22
C GLN A 298 17.47 7.25 15.40
N ALA A 299 17.08 7.64 14.17
CA ALA A 299 16.39 6.75 13.25
C ALA A 299 17.25 5.52 12.89
N ASN A 300 18.53 5.74 12.55
CA ASN A 300 19.48 4.65 12.29
C ASN A 300 19.63 3.72 13.50
N GLN A 301 19.67 4.29 14.72
CA GLN A 301 19.68 3.49 15.94
C GLN A 301 18.40 2.66 16.08
N ALA A 302 17.24 3.24 15.81
CA ALA A 302 15.95 2.56 15.90
C ALA A 302 15.88 1.37 14.92
N TYR A 303 16.27 1.57 13.65
CA TYR A 303 16.37 0.50 12.66
C TYR A 303 17.32 -0.61 13.07
N ALA A 304 18.55 -0.26 13.43
CA ALA A 304 19.56 -1.22 13.84
C ALA A 304 19.15 -2.02 15.08
N GLN A 305 18.58 -1.34 16.08
CA GLN A 305 18.13 -1.98 17.32
C GLN A 305 16.95 -2.92 17.04
N SER A 306 15.97 -2.50 16.23
CA SER A 306 14.81 -3.31 15.84
C SER A 306 15.23 -4.59 15.10
N GLY A 307 16.14 -4.47 14.13
CA GLY A 307 16.69 -5.63 13.42
C GLY A 307 17.39 -6.64 14.34
N LEU A 308 18.18 -6.15 15.30
CA LEU A 308 18.86 -7.02 16.27
C LEU A 308 17.90 -7.67 17.28
N VAL A 309 16.79 -7.03 17.62
CA VAL A 309 15.73 -7.64 18.43
C VAL A 309 15.01 -8.74 17.66
N VAL A 310 14.71 -8.54 16.36
CA VAL A 310 14.14 -9.57 15.50
C VAL A 310 15.09 -10.74 15.35
N GLU A 311 16.38 -10.48 15.10
CA GLU A 311 17.41 -11.52 15.08
C GLU A 311 17.45 -12.33 16.39
N TYR A 312 17.38 -11.64 17.55
CA TYR A 312 17.33 -12.29 18.85
C TYR A 312 16.10 -13.19 18.98
N ILE A 313 14.92 -12.72 18.57
CA ILE A 313 13.69 -13.54 18.64
C ILE A 313 13.86 -14.81 17.81
N ILE A 314 14.32 -14.69 16.56
CA ILE A 314 14.47 -15.84 15.65
C ILE A 314 15.52 -16.83 16.16
N HIS A 315 16.64 -16.33 16.71
CA HIS A 315 17.72 -17.21 17.19
C HIS A 315 17.46 -17.82 18.56
N HIS A 316 16.79 -17.08 19.45
CA HIS A 316 16.59 -17.52 20.84
C HIS A 316 15.29 -18.31 21.03
N TYR A 317 14.17 -17.80 20.47
CA TYR A 317 12.86 -18.44 20.57
C TYR A 317 12.56 -19.37 19.40
N GLY A 318 13.27 -19.21 18.28
CA GLY A 318 13.09 -20.01 17.08
C GLY A 318 12.14 -19.40 16.05
N LYS A 319 12.25 -19.90 14.82
CA LYS A 319 11.45 -19.47 13.66
C LYS A 319 9.96 -19.76 13.85
N ASP A 320 9.63 -20.89 14.48
CA ASP A 320 8.23 -21.25 14.76
C ASP A 320 7.56 -20.26 15.74
N ALA A 321 8.35 -19.70 16.68
CA ALA A 321 7.85 -18.67 17.59
C ALA A 321 7.59 -17.34 16.85
N MET A 322 8.45 -16.96 15.89
CA MET A 322 8.24 -15.80 15.03
C MET A 322 6.98 -15.99 14.15
N ALA A 323 6.83 -17.14 13.49
CA ALA A 323 5.65 -17.46 12.70
C ALA A 323 4.37 -17.39 13.54
N LYS A 324 4.41 -17.96 14.74
CA LYS A 324 3.29 -17.91 15.71
C LYS A 324 2.97 -16.49 16.13
N LEU A 325 3.98 -15.65 16.38
CA LEU A 325 3.79 -14.24 16.74
C LEU A 325 3.04 -13.47 15.65
N LEU A 326 3.45 -13.61 14.39
CA LEU A 326 2.80 -12.97 13.26
C LEU A 326 1.37 -13.49 13.06
N GLN A 327 1.13 -14.79 13.23
CA GLN A 327 -0.22 -15.36 13.18
C GLN A 327 -1.13 -14.76 14.26
N ILE A 328 -0.66 -14.60 15.49
CA ILE A 328 -1.44 -14.02 16.59
C ILE A 328 -1.77 -12.54 16.29
N PHE A 329 -0.85 -11.80 15.66
CA PHE A 329 -1.14 -10.44 15.20
C PHE A 329 -2.22 -10.43 14.11
N ALA A 330 -2.17 -11.34 13.14
CA ALA A 330 -3.22 -11.48 12.12
C ALA A 330 -4.62 -11.74 12.73
N GLU A 331 -4.70 -12.36 13.90
CA GLU A 331 -5.93 -12.57 14.67
C GLU A 331 -6.39 -11.31 15.46
N GLY A 332 -5.61 -10.24 15.46
CA GLY A 332 -5.96 -8.94 16.06
C GLY A 332 -5.67 -8.86 17.57
N SER A 333 -4.54 -9.38 18.01
CA SER A 333 -4.09 -9.31 19.39
C SER A 333 -3.43 -7.97 19.76
N THR A 334 -3.41 -7.62 21.05
CA THR A 334 -2.55 -6.53 21.56
C THR A 334 -1.08 -6.94 21.50
N TYR A 335 -0.16 -5.97 21.59
CA TYR A 335 1.27 -6.24 21.52
C TYR A 335 1.74 -7.20 22.64
N ASP A 336 1.38 -6.90 23.87
CA ASP A 336 1.78 -7.72 25.02
C ASP A 336 1.14 -9.11 24.99
N ASP A 337 -0.17 -9.21 24.68
CA ASP A 337 -0.85 -10.50 24.58
C ASP A 337 -0.23 -11.38 23.48
N ALA A 338 0.18 -10.79 22.35
CA ALA A 338 0.82 -11.53 21.26
C ALA A 338 2.20 -12.05 21.68
N LEU A 339 3.00 -11.20 22.31
CA LEU A 339 4.32 -11.57 22.82
C LEU A 339 4.24 -12.64 23.92
N GLU A 340 3.32 -12.51 24.88
CA GLU A 340 3.12 -13.50 25.93
C GLU A 340 2.69 -14.86 25.37
N GLN A 341 1.78 -14.88 24.40
CA GLN A 341 1.31 -16.12 23.78
C GLN A 341 2.35 -16.79 22.89
N ALA A 342 3.19 -16.01 22.21
CA ALA A 342 4.20 -16.54 21.29
C ALA A 342 5.52 -16.84 22.00
N LEU A 343 5.99 -15.93 22.87
CA LEU A 343 7.34 -15.94 23.47
C LEU A 343 7.34 -16.18 24.98
N GLY A 344 6.18 -16.03 25.65
CA GLY A 344 6.07 -16.17 27.11
C GLY A 344 6.50 -14.92 27.89
N VAL A 345 6.68 -13.78 27.23
CA VAL A 345 7.09 -12.50 27.83
C VAL A 345 6.28 -11.36 27.23
N ASP A 346 6.07 -10.28 27.99
CA ASP A 346 5.53 -9.01 27.49
C ASP A 346 6.61 -8.14 26.83
N THR A 347 6.25 -6.93 26.39
CA THR A 347 7.20 -5.99 25.76
C THR A 347 8.38 -5.64 26.67
N TRP A 348 8.16 -5.46 27.97
CA TRP A 348 9.23 -5.15 28.94
C TRP A 348 10.13 -6.36 29.19
N GLY A 349 9.54 -7.53 29.30
CA GLY A 349 10.26 -8.80 29.46
C GLY A 349 11.15 -9.10 28.25
N LEU A 350 10.62 -8.91 27.03
CA LEU A 350 11.39 -9.08 25.81
C LEU A 350 12.56 -8.09 25.73
N ASP A 351 12.32 -6.79 26.03
CA ASP A 351 13.37 -5.76 25.99
C ASP A 351 14.51 -6.12 26.97
N ASN A 352 14.18 -6.51 28.21
CA ASN A 352 15.19 -6.90 29.20
C ASN A 352 15.91 -8.19 28.83
N ALA A 353 15.23 -9.20 28.29
CA ALA A 353 15.85 -10.44 27.85
C ALA A 353 16.84 -10.20 26.67
N TRP A 354 16.46 -9.35 25.72
CA TRP A 354 17.35 -8.94 24.64
C TRP A 354 18.56 -8.14 25.16
N ARG A 355 18.35 -7.17 26.07
CA ARG A 355 19.45 -6.40 26.70
C ARG A 355 20.42 -7.30 27.44
N GLU A 356 19.94 -8.27 28.19
CA GLU A 356 20.78 -9.26 28.85
C GLU A 356 21.66 -10.03 27.86
N SER A 357 21.08 -10.44 26.72
CA SER A 357 21.79 -11.19 25.67
C SER A 357 23.01 -10.45 25.08
N ILE A 358 22.94 -9.09 25.07
CA ILE A 358 24.01 -8.21 24.60
C ILE A 358 24.84 -7.56 25.73
N SER A 359 24.66 -8.01 26.99
CA SER A 359 25.29 -7.47 28.18
C SER A 359 25.02 -5.96 28.41
N ALA A 360 23.85 -5.48 28.01
CA ALA A 360 23.40 -4.12 28.27
C ALA A 360 22.67 -4.04 29.63
N ALA A 361 22.59 -2.80 30.19
CA ALA A 361 21.86 -2.58 31.44
C ALA A 361 20.36 -2.83 31.25
N PRO A 362 19.68 -3.47 32.20
CA PRO A 362 18.24 -3.64 32.17
C PRO A 362 17.54 -2.27 32.31
N ILE A 363 16.30 -2.19 31.82
CA ILE A 363 15.43 -1.03 32.03
C ILE A 363 14.65 -1.18 33.34
N GLU A 364 14.44 -0.06 34.03
CA GLU A 364 13.50 -0.01 35.16
C GLU A 364 12.07 0.02 34.62
N ILE A 365 11.27 -0.97 35.00
CA ILE A 365 9.87 -1.03 34.60
C ILE A 365 9.11 0.03 35.42
N PRO A 366 8.39 0.99 34.83
CA PRO A 366 7.65 2.00 35.58
C PRO A 366 6.64 1.37 36.55
N ALA A 367 6.57 1.87 37.76
CA ALA A 367 5.61 1.40 38.74
C ALA A 367 4.17 1.61 38.20
N GLY A 368 3.44 0.53 37.95
CA GLY A 368 2.11 0.57 37.32
C GLY A 368 2.09 0.18 35.86
N ALA A 369 3.23 -0.07 35.24
CA ALA A 369 3.35 -0.68 33.89
C ALA A 369 3.18 -2.22 34.00
N THR A 370 2.38 -2.70 34.93
CA THR A 370 1.96 -4.11 34.96
C THR A 370 0.94 -4.26 33.84
N THR A 371 1.18 -5.19 32.94
CA THR A 371 0.22 -5.72 31.95
C THR A 371 -1.15 -5.85 32.64
N PRO A 372 -2.24 -5.28 32.09
CA PRO A 372 -3.55 -5.54 32.64
C PRO A 372 -3.77 -7.04 32.61
N ALA A 373 -3.96 -7.65 33.79
CA ALA A 373 -4.28 -9.05 33.91
C ALA A 373 -5.43 -9.36 32.94
N ARG A 374 -5.24 -10.38 32.13
CA ARG A 374 -6.19 -10.87 31.12
C ARG A 374 -7.61 -10.77 31.68
N GLY A 375 -8.41 -9.82 31.20
CA GLY A 375 -9.83 -9.78 31.50
C GLY A 375 -10.44 -11.11 31.13
N ALA A 376 -11.11 -11.76 32.10
CA ALA A 376 -11.88 -12.96 31.81
C ALA A 376 -12.78 -12.71 30.57
N PRO A 377 -13.02 -13.72 29.72
CA PRO A 377 -13.87 -13.54 28.55
C PRO A 377 -15.18 -12.92 29.01
N ALA A 378 -15.53 -11.76 28.42
CA ALA A 378 -16.80 -11.11 28.70
C ALA A 378 -17.90 -12.09 28.38
N ASP A 379 -18.67 -12.47 29.41
CA ASP A 379 -19.88 -13.24 29.23
C ASP A 379 -20.71 -12.61 28.14
N THR A 380 -21.19 -13.44 27.22
CA THR A 380 -22.07 -13.11 26.11
C THR A 380 -23.21 -12.20 26.59
N ALA A 381 -23.03 -10.90 26.53
CA ALA A 381 -24.10 -9.95 26.77
C ALA A 381 -25.10 -10.08 25.62
N THR A 382 -26.28 -10.58 25.94
CA THR A 382 -27.45 -10.64 25.09
C THR A 382 -27.73 -9.25 24.56
N VAL A 383 -27.52 -9.03 23.25
CA VAL A 383 -27.82 -7.78 22.58
C VAL A 383 -29.34 -7.63 22.50
N THR A 384 -29.91 -6.81 23.35
CA THR A 384 -31.30 -6.36 23.23
C THR A 384 -31.36 -5.38 22.04
N PRO A 385 -32.23 -5.57 21.05
CA PRO A 385 -32.34 -4.64 19.92
C PRO A 385 -32.83 -3.29 20.41
N ALA A 386 -32.10 -2.23 20.02
CA ALA A 386 -32.49 -0.83 20.27
C ALA A 386 -33.77 -0.47 19.49
N PRO A 387 -34.64 0.39 20.06
CA PRO A 387 -35.89 0.78 19.42
C PRO A 387 -35.60 1.66 18.18
N THR A 388 -36.31 1.37 17.11
CA THR A 388 -36.33 2.08 15.83
C THR A 388 -36.67 3.55 16.07
N ALA A 389 -35.71 4.46 15.84
CA ALA A 389 -35.94 5.91 15.88
C ALA A 389 -36.61 6.35 14.57
N THR A 390 -37.81 6.86 14.69
CA THR A 390 -38.59 7.50 13.62
C THR A 390 -37.90 8.78 13.16
N ALA A 391 -37.58 8.89 11.87
CA ALA A 391 -37.00 10.06 11.28
C ALA A 391 -37.96 11.27 11.38
N SER A 392 -37.56 12.29 12.13
CA SER A 392 -38.17 13.63 12.08
C SER A 392 -37.24 14.54 11.27
N GLY A 393 -37.77 15.09 10.18
CA GLY A 393 -37.05 15.98 9.29
C GLY A 393 -36.68 17.29 9.94
N ALA A 394 -35.41 17.68 9.82
CA ALA A 394 -34.94 19.03 9.98
C ALA A 394 -33.88 19.33 8.94
N THR A 395 -34.18 20.23 8.03
CA THR A 395 -33.31 20.79 7.00
C THR A 395 -32.23 21.64 7.66
N PRO A 396 -30.94 21.44 7.42
CA PRO A 396 -29.92 22.40 7.85
C PRO A 396 -29.78 23.51 6.82
N THR A 397 -30.03 24.73 7.26
CA THR A 397 -29.78 25.99 6.56
C THR A 397 -28.26 26.19 6.43
N ALA A 398 -27.75 26.27 5.21
CA ALA A 398 -26.37 26.59 4.92
C ALA A 398 -26.12 28.08 5.19
N THR A 399 -25.29 28.40 6.17
CA THR A 399 -24.72 29.73 6.39
C THR A 399 -23.43 29.88 5.57
N ALA A 400 -23.49 30.73 4.55
CA ALA A 400 -22.36 31.13 3.74
C ALA A 400 -21.40 32.00 4.56
N ILE A 401 -20.15 31.57 4.68
CA ILE A 401 -19.05 32.38 5.22
C ILE A 401 -18.30 32.99 4.04
N THR A 402 -18.37 34.30 3.88
CA THR A 402 -17.63 35.09 2.88
C THR A 402 -16.18 35.25 3.35
N PRO A 403 -15.15 34.96 2.54
CA PRO A 403 -13.77 35.28 2.92
C PRO A 403 -13.48 36.77 2.68
N THR A 404 -13.02 37.43 3.73
CA THR A 404 -12.52 38.82 3.71
C THR A 404 -11.17 38.84 3.02
N VAL A 405 -11.06 39.56 1.91
CA VAL A 405 -9.81 39.87 1.21
C VAL A 405 -9.02 40.88 2.04
N ALA A 406 -7.83 40.50 2.50
CA ALA A 406 -6.85 41.43 3.07
C ALA A 406 -5.90 41.93 1.98
N ALA A 407 -5.71 43.24 1.95
CA ALA A 407 -4.99 44.00 0.95
C ALA A 407 -3.46 43.72 0.93
N THR A 408 -2.91 43.72 -0.27
CA THR A 408 -1.48 43.67 -0.62
C THR A 408 -0.79 45.00 -0.25
N PRO A 409 0.40 44.99 0.32
CA PRO A 409 1.29 46.14 0.21
C PRO A 409 2.23 45.99 -0.99
N THR A 410 2.19 46.97 -1.84
CA THR A 410 3.13 47.28 -2.92
C THR A 410 4.48 47.62 -2.32
N ASP A 411 5.57 46.97 -2.73
CA ASP A 411 6.87 47.57 -2.55
C ASP A 411 7.79 47.35 -3.76
N THR A 412 8.47 48.45 -4.04
CA THR A 412 9.24 48.83 -5.20
C THR A 412 10.59 48.14 -5.27
N ALA A 413 10.99 47.73 -6.47
CA ALA A 413 12.34 47.27 -6.81
C ALA A 413 13.35 48.40 -6.84
N PRO A 414 14.62 48.15 -6.56
CA PRO A 414 15.72 48.86 -7.23
C PRO A 414 16.66 47.93 -7.99
N THR A 415 17.10 48.44 -9.12
CA THR A 415 18.01 47.94 -10.15
C THR A 415 19.48 47.84 -9.69
N PRO A 416 20.35 47.07 -10.36
CA PRO A 416 21.60 46.54 -9.81
C PRO A 416 22.80 47.47 -10.04
N THR A 417 23.78 47.38 -9.15
CA THR A 417 25.14 47.90 -9.39
C THR A 417 26.22 46.86 -9.08
N SER A 418 27.22 46.89 -9.92
CA SER A 418 28.31 45.95 -10.18
C SER A 418 29.41 45.82 -9.12
N ARG A 419 30.06 44.60 -9.18
CA ARG A 419 31.47 44.29 -8.87
C ARG A 419 32.01 44.49 -7.44
N GLN A 420 32.43 43.40 -6.82
CA GLN A 420 33.87 43.09 -6.66
C GLN A 420 34.12 41.72 -5.99
N THR A 421 35.19 41.13 -6.40
CA THR A 421 35.91 39.92 -5.99
C THR A 421 36.22 39.84 -4.51
N GLY A 422 36.11 38.62 -3.92
CA GLY A 422 36.63 38.32 -2.57
C GLY A 422 36.38 36.87 -2.17
N ASP A 423 37.45 36.11 -2.16
CA ASP A 423 37.62 34.73 -1.70
C ASP A 423 37.14 34.56 -0.24
N GLY A 424 36.42 33.49 0.07
CA GLY A 424 36.01 33.23 1.46
C GLY A 424 35.04 32.06 1.61
N ARG A 425 35.57 30.87 1.77
CA ARG A 425 34.82 29.65 2.13
C ARG A 425 33.92 29.89 3.34
N ARG A 426 32.63 29.77 3.17
CA ARG A 426 31.67 29.47 4.26
C ARG A 426 30.66 28.45 3.78
N LEU A 427 30.58 27.34 4.53
CA LEU A 427 29.57 26.31 4.42
C LEU A 427 28.18 26.87 4.80
N PRO A 428 27.10 26.53 4.08
CA PRO A 428 25.75 26.86 4.55
C PRO A 428 25.27 25.83 5.57
N CYS A 429 24.73 26.36 6.67
CA CYS A 429 23.97 25.60 7.65
C CYS A 429 22.69 25.04 7.01
N LEU A 430 22.51 23.75 7.07
CA LEU A 430 21.24 23.06 6.77
C LEU A 430 20.36 23.09 8.01
N SER A 431 19.22 23.75 7.90
CA SER A 431 18.13 23.68 8.88
C SER A 431 17.38 22.37 8.75
N ALA A 432 17.21 21.69 9.88
CA ALA A 432 16.55 20.41 10.04
C ALA A 432 15.03 20.52 9.86
N GLY A 433 14.43 19.51 9.19
CA GLY A 433 12.96 19.27 9.12
C GLY A 433 12.66 17.88 8.63
N LEU A 434 12.45 17.02 9.45
CA LEU A 434 11.54 15.95 9.90
C LEU A 434 10.98 14.88 8.93
N VAL A 435 11.40 13.66 9.17
CA VAL A 435 10.80 12.30 9.43
C VAL A 435 10.21 11.47 8.29
N GLY A 436 10.81 10.30 8.15
CA GLY A 436 10.25 9.08 7.61
C GLY A 436 11.05 8.50 6.44
N VAL A 437 11.85 7.45 6.70
CA VAL A 437 12.65 6.72 5.69
C VAL A 437 13.90 7.47 5.14
N ALA A 438 14.58 8.25 5.96
CA ALA A 438 15.75 9.06 5.54
C ALA A 438 17.10 8.31 5.56
N VAL A 439 17.14 6.99 5.76
CA VAL A 439 18.38 6.28 6.06
C VAL A 439 19.18 5.87 4.82
N LEU A 440 18.56 5.84 3.66
CA LEU A 440 19.16 5.25 2.46
C LEU A 440 19.95 6.22 1.55
N VAL A 441 19.85 7.55 1.73
CA VAL A 441 20.39 8.49 0.73
C VAL A 441 21.80 9.03 1.04
N PHE A 442 22.34 8.86 2.25
CA PHE A 442 23.55 9.63 2.66
C PHE A 442 24.91 9.00 2.29
N PHE A 443 25.01 7.82 1.66
CA PHE A 443 26.30 7.15 1.47
C PHE A 443 26.88 7.12 0.05
N ALA A 444 26.18 7.56 -0.97
CA ALA A 444 26.72 7.55 -2.34
C ALA A 444 27.80 8.61 -2.63
N THR A 445 28.02 9.60 -1.74
CA THR A 445 28.96 10.71 -2.01
C THR A 445 30.33 10.60 -1.37
N THR A 446 30.59 9.67 -0.45
CA THR A 446 31.87 9.59 0.27
C THR A 446 32.89 8.62 -0.31
N LEU A 447 32.52 7.77 -1.26
CA LEU A 447 33.44 6.78 -1.87
C LEU A 447 34.33 7.32 -3.01
N ARG A 448 34.18 8.60 -3.41
CA ARG A 448 35.00 9.19 -4.49
C ARG A 448 36.31 9.86 -4.03
N ALA A 449 36.66 9.83 -2.76
CA ALA A 449 37.81 10.56 -2.22
C ALA A 449 39.00 9.68 -1.74
N ARG A 450 39.03 8.39 -2.03
CA ARG A 450 40.23 7.56 -1.78
C ARG A 450 40.55 6.65 -2.97
N GLY A 451 41.05 7.25 -4.02
CA GLY A 451 41.72 6.60 -5.12
C GLY A 451 43.04 7.31 -5.37
N VAL A 452 44.07 6.87 -4.73
CA VAL A 452 45.46 6.83 -5.17
C VAL A 452 46.02 5.53 -4.66
#